data_f8f14fc35c579fbbafdbef3de1f34ea2
#
_entry.id   f8f14fc35c579fbbafdbef3de1f34ea2
#
_cell.length_a   1.000
_cell.length_b   1.000
_cell.length_c   1.000
_cell.angle_alpha   90.00
_cell.angle_beta   90.00
_cell.angle_gamma   90.00
#
_symmetry.space_group_name_H-M   'P 1'
#
loop_
_entity.id
_entity.type
_entity.pdbx_description
1 polymer ?
#
loop_
_entity_poly.entity_id
_entity_poly.type
_entity_poly.pdbx_seq_one_letter_code
_entity_poly.pdbx_strand_id
1 'polypeptide(L)'
;MDTPRRLLRSAAAALALAAVQALAATPAELLAGYAAEAGAAAAPARGQAFFTTRQPGRDWSCSSCHGAVPVAGGRHAATGKDIAPLAPAANPMRFSDAQKTEKWFRRNCKDVLGRECTAGEKADVLAWLMTLKP
;
A
#
# COMPACT_ATOMS: atom_id res chain seq x y z
N MET A 1 4.40 38.72 -65.50
CA MET A 1 4.76 37.34 -65.23
C MET A 1 4.98 37.17 -63.74
N ASP A 2 3.90 36.84 -63.03
CA ASP A 2 3.86 36.75 -61.58
C ASP A 2 4.16 35.35 -61.07
N THR A 3 5.17 35.27 -60.26
CA THR A 3 5.54 33.97 -59.59
C THR A 3 4.87 33.92 -58.23
N PRO A 4 4.02 32.94 -57.92
CA PRO A 4 3.41 32.90 -56.59
C PRO A 4 4.40 32.30 -55.55
N ARG A 5 4.69 33.10 -54.54
CA ARG A 5 5.41 32.68 -53.34
C ARG A 5 4.59 31.65 -52.57
N ARG A 6 5.04 30.42 -52.59
CA ARG A 6 4.53 29.37 -51.71
C ARG A 6 4.98 29.64 -50.29
N LEU A 7 4.02 30.02 -49.44
CA LEU A 7 4.21 30.08 -47.97
C LEU A 7 4.20 28.68 -47.44
N LEU A 8 5.36 28.16 -47.04
CA LEU A 8 5.46 26.95 -46.23
C LEU A 8 4.98 27.28 -44.80
N ARG A 9 3.81 26.80 -44.47
CA ARG A 9 3.33 26.80 -43.07
C ARG A 9 3.99 25.64 -42.34
N SER A 10 4.99 25.91 -41.54
CA SER A 10 5.57 24.96 -40.59
C SER A 10 4.58 24.73 -39.42
N ALA A 11 3.88 23.60 -39.45
CA ALA A 11 3.09 23.18 -38.30
C ALA A 11 4.05 22.59 -37.26
N ALA A 12 4.37 23.37 -36.25
CA ALA A 12 5.07 22.86 -35.05
C ALA A 12 4.07 22.06 -34.22
N ALA A 13 4.14 20.75 -34.29
CA ALA A 13 3.40 19.85 -33.41
C ALA A 13 4.05 19.90 -32.01
N ALA A 14 3.42 20.59 -31.07
CA ALA A 14 3.80 20.55 -29.67
C ALA A 14 3.36 19.21 -29.09
N LEU A 15 4.29 18.28 -28.90
CA LEU A 15 4.07 17.10 -28.06
C LEU A 15 3.98 17.54 -26.61
N ALA A 16 2.78 17.62 -26.05
CA ALA A 16 2.56 17.75 -24.63
C ALA A 16 2.92 16.40 -23.96
N LEU A 17 4.11 16.31 -23.35
CA LEU A 17 4.42 15.24 -22.42
C LEU A 17 3.53 15.45 -21.18
N ALA A 18 2.47 14.66 -21.08
CA ALA A 18 1.75 14.52 -19.82
C ALA A 18 2.67 13.78 -18.82
N ALA A 19 3.33 14.52 -17.96
CA ALA A 19 4.02 13.97 -16.82
C ALA A 19 2.96 13.32 -15.92
N VAL A 20 2.88 12.00 -15.90
CA VAL A 20 2.12 11.25 -14.91
C VAL A 20 2.84 11.47 -13.59
N GLN A 21 2.39 12.46 -12.85
CA GLN A 21 2.82 12.64 -11.46
C GLN A 21 2.25 11.45 -10.68
N ALA A 22 3.12 10.59 -10.19
CA ALA A 22 2.75 9.62 -9.19
C ALA A 22 2.32 10.41 -7.95
N LEU A 23 1.00 10.58 -7.79
CA LEU A 23 0.45 11.19 -6.59
C LEU A 23 0.84 10.30 -5.41
N ALA A 24 1.52 10.90 -4.43
CA ALA A 24 1.79 10.23 -3.18
C ALA A 24 0.44 9.78 -2.61
N ALA A 25 0.29 8.47 -2.35
CA ALA A 25 -0.92 7.95 -1.75
C ALA A 25 -0.92 8.29 -0.26
N THR A 26 -2.11 8.46 0.31
CA THR A 26 -2.28 8.54 1.75
C THR A 26 -2.85 7.22 2.28
N PRO A 27 -2.61 6.87 3.56
CA PRO A 27 -3.26 5.70 4.16
C PRO A 27 -4.79 5.70 4.01
N ALA A 28 -5.43 6.87 4.10
CA ALA A 28 -6.88 7.02 3.95
C ALA A 28 -7.35 6.72 2.52
N GLU A 29 -6.63 7.19 1.50
CA GLU A 29 -6.94 6.89 0.09
C GLU A 29 -6.76 5.41 -0.24
N LEU A 30 -5.70 4.78 0.27
CA LEU A 30 -5.49 3.34 0.11
C LEU A 30 -6.59 2.53 0.80
N LEU A 31 -6.96 2.90 2.03
CA LEU A 31 -8.08 2.28 2.74
C LEU A 31 -9.39 2.38 1.96
N ALA A 32 -9.71 3.57 1.45
CA ALA A 32 -10.92 3.78 0.64
C ALA A 32 -10.90 2.91 -0.63
N GLY A 33 -9.77 2.81 -1.31
CA GLY A 33 -9.59 1.96 -2.48
C GLY A 33 -9.83 0.48 -2.17
N TYR A 34 -9.22 -0.06 -1.11
CA TYR A 34 -9.41 -1.44 -0.70
C TYR A 34 -10.85 -1.74 -0.26
N ALA A 35 -11.49 -0.84 0.47
CA ALA A 35 -12.88 -1.00 0.89
C ALA A 35 -13.83 -1.00 -0.31
N ALA A 36 -13.60 -0.13 -1.29
CA ALA A 36 -14.36 -0.09 -2.54
C ALA A 36 -14.19 -1.39 -3.35
N GLU A 37 -12.96 -1.89 -3.50
CA GLU A 37 -12.67 -3.16 -4.18
C GLU A 37 -13.31 -4.35 -3.46
N ALA A 38 -13.32 -4.33 -2.12
CA ALA A 38 -13.96 -5.37 -1.31
C ALA A 38 -15.51 -5.31 -1.34
N GLY A 39 -16.09 -4.19 -1.75
CA GLY A 39 -17.53 -3.95 -1.69
C GLY A 39 -18.10 -3.94 -0.25
N ALA A 40 -17.26 -3.66 0.75
CA ALA A 40 -17.60 -3.70 2.16
C ALA A 40 -16.83 -2.68 2.98
N ALA A 41 -17.42 -2.20 4.05
CA ALA A 41 -16.75 -1.31 5.00
C ALA A 41 -15.66 -2.06 5.76
N ALA A 42 -14.51 -1.40 5.92
CA ALA A 42 -13.40 -1.89 6.72
C ALA A 42 -13.78 -1.93 8.22
N ALA A 43 -13.29 -2.94 8.93
CA ALA A 43 -13.50 -3.10 10.36
C ALA A 43 -12.16 -3.26 11.10
N PRO A 44 -11.73 -2.25 11.88
CA PRO A 44 -10.48 -2.29 12.61
C PRO A 44 -10.32 -3.52 13.52
N ALA A 45 -11.40 -3.96 14.19
CA ALA A 45 -11.36 -5.13 15.04
C ALA A 45 -11.05 -6.43 14.27
N ARG A 46 -11.62 -6.60 13.06
CA ARG A 46 -11.26 -7.73 12.18
C ARG A 46 -9.80 -7.62 11.74
N GLY A 47 -9.33 -6.42 11.42
CA GLY A 47 -7.94 -6.16 11.03
C GLY A 47 -6.96 -6.54 12.14
N GLN A 48 -7.24 -6.17 13.38
CA GLN A 48 -6.45 -6.57 14.54
C GLN A 48 -6.41 -8.09 14.70
N ALA A 49 -7.58 -8.73 14.69
CA ALA A 49 -7.69 -10.18 14.82
C ALA A 49 -6.90 -10.90 13.71
N PHE A 50 -7.09 -10.48 12.45
CA PHE A 50 -6.37 -11.03 11.31
C PHE A 50 -4.84 -10.87 11.43
N PHE A 51 -4.38 -9.70 11.86
CA PHE A 51 -2.96 -9.38 12.00
C PHE A 51 -2.27 -10.18 13.10
N THR A 52 -2.97 -10.44 14.21
CA THR A 52 -2.40 -11.10 15.39
C THR A 52 -2.62 -12.61 15.40
N THR A 53 -3.57 -13.14 14.64
CA THR A 53 -3.89 -14.55 14.63
C THR A 53 -3.06 -15.32 13.60
N ARG A 54 -2.40 -16.40 14.05
CA ARG A 54 -1.75 -17.36 13.18
C ARG A 54 -2.81 -18.23 12.49
N GLN A 55 -2.75 -18.31 11.18
CA GLN A 55 -3.66 -19.14 10.42
C GLN A 55 -3.33 -20.63 10.57
N PRO A 56 -4.31 -21.53 10.45
CA PRO A 56 -4.06 -22.97 10.52
C PRO A 56 -2.98 -23.42 9.52
N GLY A 57 -2.05 -24.26 10.00
CA GLY A 57 -0.95 -24.78 9.17
C GLY A 57 0.13 -23.74 8.81
N ARG A 58 0.14 -22.59 9.47
CA ARG A 58 1.15 -21.53 9.25
C ARG A 58 1.99 -21.33 10.50
N ASP A 59 3.26 -21.01 10.30
CA ASP A 59 4.21 -20.81 11.40
C ASP A 59 4.10 -19.39 11.99
N TRP A 60 3.69 -18.42 11.19
CA TRP A 60 3.70 -17.00 11.55
C TRP A 60 2.35 -16.31 11.30
N SER A 61 2.13 -15.23 12.05
CA SER A 61 1.17 -14.16 11.77
C SER A 61 1.92 -12.89 11.38
N CYS A 62 1.21 -11.83 11.00
CA CYS A 62 1.83 -10.52 10.76
C CYS A 62 2.54 -10.02 12.01
N SER A 63 1.92 -10.21 13.18
CA SER A 63 2.48 -9.80 14.49
C SER A 63 3.75 -10.55 14.88
N SER A 64 4.05 -11.70 14.30
CA SER A 64 5.30 -12.43 14.57
C SER A 64 6.55 -11.63 14.18
N CYS A 65 6.43 -10.75 13.18
CA CYS A 65 7.52 -9.89 12.75
C CYS A 65 7.33 -8.44 13.19
N HIS A 66 6.09 -7.95 13.19
CA HIS A 66 5.77 -6.53 13.43
C HIS A 66 5.42 -6.22 14.90
N GLY A 67 5.28 -7.24 15.76
CA GLY A 67 4.75 -7.08 17.10
C GLY A 67 3.22 -7.00 17.13
N ALA A 68 2.63 -7.26 18.29
CA ALA A 68 1.17 -7.26 18.46
C ALA A 68 0.55 -5.86 18.33
N VAL A 69 1.32 -4.81 18.66
CA VAL A 69 0.96 -3.40 18.50
C VAL A 69 2.12 -2.70 17.79
N PRO A 70 2.09 -2.60 16.44
CA PRO A 70 3.26 -2.24 15.65
C PRO A 70 3.52 -0.71 15.59
N VAL A 71 3.53 -0.05 16.72
CA VAL A 71 3.94 1.35 16.92
C VAL A 71 5.44 1.47 17.22
N ALA A 72 6.07 0.38 17.61
CA ALA A 72 7.52 0.25 17.73
C ALA A 72 8.11 -0.54 16.55
N GLY A 73 9.44 -0.63 16.46
CA GLY A 73 10.10 -1.49 15.50
C GLY A 73 9.86 -2.97 15.82
N GLY A 74 9.85 -3.78 14.76
CA GLY A 74 9.76 -5.24 14.83
C GLY A 74 11.05 -5.91 14.39
N ARG A 75 11.01 -7.23 14.26
CA ARG A 75 12.13 -8.05 13.78
C ARG A 75 11.64 -9.19 12.90
N HIS A 76 12.23 -9.33 11.74
CA HIS A 76 11.85 -10.38 10.80
C HIS A 76 12.11 -11.78 11.39
N ALA A 77 11.07 -12.59 11.50
CA ALA A 77 11.11 -13.87 12.22
C ALA A 77 12.18 -14.85 11.69
N ALA A 78 12.38 -14.89 10.36
CA ALA A 78 13.34 -15.81 9.76
C ALA A 78 14.77 -15.25 9.67
N THR A 79 14.93 -13.92 9.42
CA THR A 79 16.25 -13.34 9.12
C THR A 79 16.83 -12.51 10.26
N GLY A 80 16.04 -12.20 11.28
CA GLY A 80 16.43 -11.33 12.38
C GLY A 80 16.64 -9.86 12.01
N LYS A 81 16.34 -9.45 10.79
CA LYS A 81 16.48 -8.05 10.35
C LYS A 81 15.47 -7.17 11.05
N ASP A 82 15.92 -5.99 11.45
CA ASP A 82 15.05 -4.98 12.05
C ASP A 82 14.01 -4.46 11.04
N ILE A 83 12.81 -4.22 11.51
CA ILE A 83 11.69 -3.69 10.74
C ILE A 83 11.23 -2.39 11.42
N ALA A 84 11.19 -1.30 10.66
CA ALA A 84 10.68 -0.03 11.16
C ALA A 84 9.17 -0.13 11.53
N PRO A 85 8.67 0.73 12.43
CA PRO A 85 7.26 0.76 12.83
C PRO A 85 6.32 0.68 11.63
N LEU A 86 5.21 -0.06 11.78
CA LEU A 86 4.23 -0.25 10.71
C LEU A 86 3.06 0.73 10.80
N ALA A 87 2.66 1.12 12.00
CA ALA A 87 1.57 2.08 12.19
C ALA A 87 1.90 3.45 11.56
N PRO A 88 1.01 4.04 10.74
CA PRO A 88 1.27 5.32 10.06
C PRO A 88 1.57 6.47 11.04
N ALA A 89 0.96 6.49 12.21
CA ALA A 89 1.21 7.51 13.23
C ALA A 89 2.63 7.45 13.81
N ALA A 90 3.26 6.26 13.82
CA ALA A 90 4.63 6.06 14.28
C ALA A 90 5.65 6.17 13.13
N ASN A 91 5.22 5.96 11.90
CA ASN A 91 6.07 6.05 10.71
C ASN A 91 5.27 6.58 9.51
N PRO A 92 5.27 7.92 9.28
CA PRO A 92 4.50 8.55 8.22
C PRO A 92 4.86 8.09 6.79
N MET A 93 6.01 7.42 6.61
CA MET A 93 6.40 6.87 5.32
C MET A 93 5.67 5.56 4.98
N ARG A 94 4.95 4.96 5.94
CA ARG A 94 4.12 3.79 5.69
C ARG A 94 2.85 4.18 4.96
N PHE A 95 2.51 3.37 3.96
CA PHE A 95 1.29 3.56 3.16
C PHE A 95 1.22 4.92 2.44
N SER A 96 2.38 5.50 2.11
CA SER A 96 2.50 6.75 1.34
C SER A 96 2.75 6.53 -0.16
N ASP A 97 2.84 5.28 -0.59
CA ASP A 97 3.11 4.85 -1.97
C ASP A 97 2.29 3.60 -2.25
N ALA A 98 1.35 3.70 -3.19
CA ALA A 98 0.42 2.62 -3.52
C ALA A 98 1.14 1.37 -4.08
N GLN A 99 2.09 1.54 -5.00
CA GLN A 99 2.80 0.42 -5.62
C GLN A 99 3.66 -0.31 -4.60
N LYS A 100 4.35 0.44 -3.74
CA LYS A 100 5.16 -0.11 -2.66
C LYS A 100 4.30 -0.84 -1.64
N THR A 101 3.15 -0.29 -1.28
CA THR A 101 2.19 -0.90 -0.37
C THR A 101 1.67 -2.23 -0.92
N GLU A 102 1.23 -2.27 -2.19
CA GLU A 102 0.80 -3.50 -2.85
C GLU A 102 1.90 -4.56 -2.92
N LYS A 103 3.11 -4.16 -3.27
CA LYS A 103 4.27 -5.05 -3.29
C LYS A 103 4.48 -5.73 -1.94
N TRP A 104 4.40 -4.97 -0.84
CA TRP A 104 4.63 -5.50 0.50
C TRP A 104 3.46 -6.34 1.00
N PHE A 105 2.21 -5.96 0.74
CA PHE A 105 1.06 -6.82 1.04
C PHE A 105 1.17 -8.16 0.33
N ARG A 106 1.43 -8.15 -0.98
CA ARG A 106 1.58 -9.39 -1.76
C ARG A 106 2.65 -10.30 -1.19
N ARG A 107 3.82 -9.77 -0.88
CA ARG A 107 4.93 -10.54 -0.33
C ARG A 107 4.59 -11.09 1.05
N ASN A 108 4.20 -10.22 1.97
CA ASN A 108 3.98 -10.60 3.37
C ASN A 108 2.78 -11.54 3.52
N CYS A 109 1.70 -11.33 2.77
CA CYS A 109 0.57 -12.26 2.78
C CYS A 109 0.96 -13.65 2.26
N LYS A 110 1.78 -13.74 1.22
CA LYS A 110 2.31 -15.03 0.77
C LYS A 110 3.15 -15.72 1.84
N ASP A 111 3.99 -14.97 2.55
CA ASP A 111 4.84 -15.52 3.60
C ASP A 111 4.01 -16.04 4.80
N VAL A 112 3.00 -15.29 5.26
CA VAL A 112 2.23 -15.65 6.46
C VAL A 112 0.97 -16.47 6.19
N LEU A 113 0.35 -16.35 4.99
CA LEU A 113 -0.91 -17.04 4.65
C LEU A 113 -0.72 -18.13 3.58
N GLY A 114 0.36 -18.10 2.80
CA GLY A 114 0.53 -18.91 1.60
C GLY A 114 -0.30 -18.45 0.39
N ARG A 115 -0.98 -17.30 0.49
CA ARG A 115 -1.80 -16.69 -0.56
C ARG A 115 -1.71 -15.17 -0.50
N GLU A 116 -2.25 -14.49 -1.48
CA GLU A 116 -2.44 -13.04 -1.41
C GLU A 116 -3.57 -12.69 -0.43
N CYS A 117 -3.47 -11.53 0.20
CA CYS A 117 -4.56 -10.97 0.98
C CYS A 117 -5.67 -10.46 0.06
N THR A 118 -6.92 -10.65 0.47
CA THR A 118 -8.07 -10.03 -0.20
C THR A 118 -8.08 -8.52 0.04
N ALA A 119 -8.82 -7.78 -0.79
CA ALA A 119 -9.00 -6.34 -0.58
C ALA A 119 -9.61 -6.03 0.79
N GLY A 120 -10.57 -6.85 1.25
CA GLY A 120 -11.17 -6.69 2.57
C GLY A 120 -10.16 -6.90 3.72
N GLU A 121 -9.30 -7.90 3.64
CA GLU A 121 -8.23 -8.11 4.62
C GLU A 121 -7.24 -6.95 4.67
N LYS A 122 -6.85 -6.41 3.49
CA LYS A 122 -5.99 -5.21 3.41
C LYS A 122 -6.68 -3.99 4.03
N ALA A 123 -7.97 -3.79 3.71
CA ALA A 123 -8.76 -2.69 4.26
C ALA A 123 -8.87 -2.77 5.78
N ASP A 124 -9.23 -3.93 6.31
CA ASP A 124 -9.39 -4.15 7.74
C ASP A 124 -8.08 -3.92 8.51
N VAL A 125 -6.97 -4.47 8.03
CA VAL A 125 -5.63 -4.27 8.62
C VAL A 125 -5.23 -2.80 8.59
N LEU A 126 -5.38 -2.13 7.45
CA LEU A 126 -5.00 -0.72 7.34
C LEU A 126 -5.89 0.17 8.22
N ALA A 127 -7.19 -0.09 8.27
CA ALA A 127 -8.11 0.61 9.18
C ALA A 127 -7.67 0.48 10.64
N TRP A 128 -7.30 -0.72 11.08
CA TRP A 128 -6.78 -0.92 12.43
C TRP A 128 -5.46 -0.20 12.67
N LEU A 129 -4.47 -0.34 11.77
CA LEU A 129 -3.17 0.34 11.90
C LEU A 129 -3.29 1.85 12.03
N MET A 130 -4.28 2.46 11.37
CA MET A 130 -4.56 3.90 11.46
C MET A 130 -5.15 4.33 12.80
N THR A 131 -5.68 3.41 13.60
CA THR A 131 -6.16 3.72 14.96
C THR A 131 -5.04 3.76 15.99
N LEU A 132 -3.90 3.17 15.69
CA LEU A 132 -2.79 3.04 16.63
C LEU A 132 -2.05 4.38 16.80
N LYS A 133 -1.68 4.66 18.05
CA LYS A 133 -0.88 5.83 18.42
C LYS A 133 0.42 5.36 19.09
N PRO A 134 1.54 6.10 18.91
CA PRO A 134 2.78 5.85 19.64
C PRO A 134 2.61 6.04 21.13
#